data_b6ce94d2df8460ffb5255d0b58c82514
#
_entry.id   b6ce94d2df8460ffb5255d0b58c82514
#
_cell.length_a   1.000
_cell.length_b   1.000
_cell.length_c   1.000
_cell.angle_alpha   90.00
_cell.angle_beta   90.00
_cell.angle_gamma   90.00
#
_symmetry.space_group_name_H-M   'P 1'
#
loop_
_entity.id
_entity.type
_entity.pdbx_description
1 polymer ?
#
loop_
_entity_poly.entity_id
_entity_poly.type
_entity_poly.pdbx_seq_one_letter_code
_entity_poly.pdbx_strand_id
1 'polypeptide(L)'
;RVREAVGPDVDIMVDVNMAWTADKAIIMGKRLQEYDIYWLEEPVIPDDFAGYFRIADALDTRVVGGESHFTRYDLKPFFGNPKIPILQPDVVRCGLTDLRKIAAIADTWGLQIAPHLYPELMIHLMASIPNGLIIEDMGMMSDIWVDWARPVNGFITAPETPGHGLKIKPEIMTKHAVQ
;
A
#
# COMPACT_ATOMS: atom_id res chain seq x y z
N ARG A 1 -18.18 16.11 -1.05
CA ARG A 1 -17.74 16.49 -2.41
C ARG A 1 -17.13 15.32 -3.19
N VAL A 2 -16.08 14.63 -2.66
CA VAL A 2 -15.46 13.49 -3.39
C VAL A 2 -16.51 12.41 -3.64
N ARG A 3 -17.18 11.93 -2.59
CA ARG A 3 -18.24 10.91 -2.70
C ARG A 3 -19.38 11.33 -3.65
N GLU A 4 -19.77 12.58 -3.61
CA GLU A 4 -20.76 13.15 -4.53
C GLU A 4 -20.30 13.15 -5.99
N ALA A 5 -19.01 13.39 -6.22
CA ALA A 5 -18.44 13.45 -7.56
C ALA A 5 -18.23 12.08 -8.20
N VAL A 6 -17.80 11.07 -7.40
CA VAL A 6 -17.46 9.72 -7.90
C VAL A 6 -18.64 8.75 -7.84
N GLY A 7 -19.73 9.07 -7.13
CA GLY A 7 -20.88 8.18 -6.94
C GLY A 7 -20.64 7.10 -5.89
N PRO A 8 -21.61 6.22 -5.64
CA PRO A 8 -21.55 5.21 -4.57
C PRO A 8 -20.64 4.02 -4.89
N ASP A 9 -20.37 3.76 -6.16
CA ASP A 9 -19.71 2.52 -6.61
C ASP A 9 -18.17 2.60 -6.64
N VAL A 10 -17.60 3.77 -6.34
CA VAL A 10 -16.14 3.95 -6.28
C VAL A 10 -15.66 3.89 -4.85
N ASP A 11 -14.74 2.98 -4.55
CA ASP A 11 -14.08 2.89 -3.25
C ASP A 11 -13.24 4.15 -3.00
N ILE A 12 -13.51 4.84 -1.89
CA ILE A 12 -12.71 5.99 -1.45
C ILE A 12 -11.77 5.54 -0.35
N MET A 13 -10.49 5.72 -0.56
CA MET A 13 -9.42 5.43 0.37
C MET A 13 -8.87 6.75 0.92
N VAL A 14 -8.61 6.81 2.21
CA VAL A 14 -8.12 8.03 2.86
C VAL A 14 -6.80 7.74 3.54
N ASP A 15 -5.75 8.39 3.05
CA ASP A 15 -4.44 8.39 3.69
C ASP A 15 -4.28 9.62 4.58
N VAL A 16 -3.85 9.41 5.81
CA VAL A 16 -3.60 10.44 6.82
C VAL A 16 -2.11 10.74 6.97
N ASN A 17 -1.27 9.86 6.46
CA ASN A 17 0.19 9.98 6.50
C ASN A 17 0.71 10.36 7.90
N MET A 18 0.35 9.55 8.90
CA MET A 18 0.82 9.63 10.29
C MET A 18 0.48 10.94 11.04
N ALA A 19 -0.45 11.75 10.54
CA ALA A 19 -0.66 13.12 11.01
C ALA A 19 -1.52 13.23 12.29
N TRP A 20 -2.10 12.14 12.80
CA TRP A 20 -3.01 12.19 13.93
C TRP A 20 -2.50 11.44 15.14
N THR A 21 -3.08 11.78 16.29
CA THR A 21 -3.07 10.92 17.49
C THR A 21 -4.22 9.91 17.38
N ALA A 22 -4.15 8.81 18.13
CA ALA A 22 -5.22 7.81 18.11
C ALA A 22 -6.59 8.38 18.49
N ASP A 23 -6.66 9.31 19.46
CA ASP A 23 -7.92 9.97 19.83
C ASP A 23 -8.51 10.78 18.68
N LYS A 24 -7.65 11.57 18.00
CA LYS A 24 -8.08 12.34 16.84
C LYS A 24 -8.51 11.43 15.69
N ALA A 25 -7.77 10.35 15.45
CA ALA A 25 -8.08 9.38 14.41
C ALA A 25 -9.45 8.73 14.63
N ILE A 26 -9.79 8.37 15.87
CA ILE A 26 -11.12 7.82 16.21
C ILE A 26 -12.23 8.85 15.94
N ILE A 27 -12.04 10.10 16.38
CA ILE A 27 -13.04 11.16 16.17
C ILE A 27 -13.24 11.42 14.68
N MET A 28 -12.15 11.57 13.94
CA MET A 28 -12.22 11.86 12.51
C MET A 28 -12.68 10.65 11.69
N GLY A 29 -12.21 9.44 12.04
CA GLY A 29 -12.63 8.20 11.41
C GLY A 29 -14.14 8.00 11.50
N LYS A 30 -14.75 8.21 12.66
CA LYS A 30 -16.22 8.16 12.83
C LYS A 30 -16.99 9.13 11.92
N ARG A 31 -16.42 10.31 11.66
CA ARG A 31 -17.01 11.28 10.71
C ARG A 31 -16.82 10.83 9.26
N LEU A 32 -15.68 10.21 8.96
CA LEU A 32 -15.39 9.71 7.61
C LEU A 32 -16.24 8.49 7.25
N GLN A 33 -16.67 7.68 8.22
CA GLN A 33 -17.57 6.54 7.99
C GLN A 33 -18.90 6.96 7.33
N GLU A 34 -19.36 8.19 7.56
CA GLU A 34 -20.56 8.74 6.90
C GLU A 34 -20.45 8.81 5.36
N TYR A 35 -19.20 8.77 4.85
CA TYR A 35 -18.91 8.84 3.40
C TYR A 35 -18.56 7.48 2.81
N ASP A 36 -18.76 6.39 3.55
CA ASP A 36 -18.46 5.02 3.12
C ASP A 36 -17.05 4.90 2.52
N ILE A 37 -16.03 5.27 3.32
CA ILE A 37 -14.63 5.10 2.93
C ILE A 37 -14.21 3.64 3.08
N TYR A 38 -13.44 3.15 2.12
CA TYR A 38 -12.98 1.76 2.07
C TYR A 38 -11.95 1.46 3.16
N TRP A 39 -10.98 2.37 3.34
CA TRP A 39 -10.00 2.32 4.43
C TRP A 39 -9.55 3.68 4.93
N LEU A 40 -9.00 3.69 6.13
CA LEU A 40 -8.24 4.77 6.77
C LEU A 40 -6.79 4.32 6.90
N GLU A 41 -5.87 4.97 6.17
CA GLU A 41 -4.47 4.61 6.04
C GLU A 41 -3.59 5.47 6.93
N GLU A 42 -2.58 4.86 7.54
CA GLU A 42 -1.57 5.45 8.43
C GLU A 42 -2.10 6.57 9.34
N PRO A 43 -3.14 6.32 10.14
CA PRO A 43 -3.74 7.37 10.99
C PRO A 43 -2.80 7.89 12.07
N VAL A 44 -1.85 7.07 12.53
CA VAL A 44 -0.85 7.37 13.56
C VAL A 44 0.55 6.98 13.09
N ILE A 45 1.58 7.39 13.82
CA ILE A 45 2.98 7.01 13.50
C ILE A 45 3.14 5.48 13.47
N PRO A 46 4.05 4.94 12.65
CA PRO A 46 4.14 3.50 12.39
C PRO A 46 4.45 2.66 13.62
N ASP A 47 5.16 3.21 14.60
CA ASP A 47 5.53 2.50 15.85
C ASP A 47 4.40 2.45 16.88
N ASP A 48 3.30 3.21 16.69
CA ASP A 48 2.15 3.21 17.61
C ASP A 48 1.15 2.08 17.30
N PHE A 49 1.59 0.84 17.40
CA PHE A 49 0.73 -0.33 17.20
C PHE A 49 -0.48 -0.35 18.12
N ALA A 50 -0.32 0.10 19.37
CA ALA A 50 -1.44 0.20 20.32
C ALA A 50 -2.49 1.21 19.82
N GLY A 51 -2.04 2.32 19.26
CA GLY A 51 -2.89 3.30 18.61
C GLY A 51 -3.63 2.73 17.40
N TYR A 52 -2.94 2.01 16.51
CA TYR A 52 -3.56 1.31 15.37
C TYR A 52 -4.70 0.40 15.82
N PHE A 53 -4.44 -0.47 16.81
CA PHE A 53 -5.43 -1.44 17.29
C PHE A 53 -6.61 -0.75 17.98
N ARG A 54 -6.35 0.28 18.77
CA ARG A 54 -7.40 1.06 19.43
C ARG A 54 -8.32 1.78 18.42
N ILE A 55 -7.74 2.31 17.34
CA ILE A 55 -8.49 2.94 16.24
C ILE A 55 -9.34 1.89 15.53
N ALA A 56 -8.75 0.75 15.17
CA ALA A 56 -9.42 -0.33 14.48
C ALA A 56 -10.55 -0.97 15.30
N ASP A 57 -10.42 -1.01 16.63
CA ASP A 57 -11.48 -1.45 17.54
C ASP A 57 -12.67 -0.46 17.63
N ALA A 58 -12.40 0.83 17.42
CA ALA A 58 -13.38 1.90 17.55
C ALA A 58 -14.12 2.26 16.25
N LEU A 59 -13.64 1.77 15.10
CA LEU A 59 -14.16 2.06 13.77
C LEU A 59 -14.67 0.79 13.08
N ASP A 60 -15.72 0.93 12.26
CA ASP A 60 -16.15 -0.09 11.31
C ASP A 60 -15.33 -0.05 10.02
N THR A 61 -14.74 1.12 9.72
CA THR A 61 -13.82 1.30 8.58
C THR A 61 -12.51 0.54 8.83
N ARG A 62 -12.01 -0.13 7.79
CA ARG A 62 -10.70 -0.80 7.83
C ARG A 62 -9.60 0.21 8.14
N VAL A 63 -8.72 -0.14 9.09
CA VAL A 63 -7.49 0.60 9.35
C VAL A 63 -6.35 -0.17 8.72
N VAL A 64 -5.51 0.51 7.94
CA VAL A 64 -4.43 -0.11 7.17
C VAL A 64 -3.12 0.66 7.35
N GLY A 65 -2.01 0.04 7.00
CA GLY A 65 -0.69 0.64 7.05
C GLY A 65 0.41 -0.39 6.79
N GLY A 66 1.65 0.04 6.92
CA GLY A 66 2.79 -0.85 6.74
C GLY A 66 3.89 -0.31 5.84
N GLU A 67 3.64 0.76 5.08
CA GLU A 67 4.59 1.34 4.14
C GLU A 67 5.88 1.84 4.79
N SER A 68 5.78 2.32 6.02
CA SER A 68 6.91 2.86 6.78
C SER A 68 7.78 1.81 7.48
N HIS A 69 7.44 0.51 7.36
CA HIS A 69 8.18 -0.59 7.97
C HIS A 69 9.19 -1.21 6.98
N PHE A 70 10.35 -1.64 7.49
CA PHE A 70 11.46 -2.12 6.65
C PHE A 70 11.53 -3.63 6.52
N THR A 71 11.01 -4.37 7.48
CA THR A 71 11.15 -5.83 7.53
C THR A 71 9.86 -6.52 7.98
N ARG A 72 9.74 -7.82 7.70
CA ARG A 72 8.68 -8.66 8.26
C ARG A 72 8.65 -8.68 9.80
N TYR A 73 9.77 -8.37 10.44
CA TYR A 73 9.85 -8.32 11.90
C TYR A 73 9.20 -7.07 12.45
N ASP A 74 9.31 -5.95 11.75
CA ASP A 74 8.65 -4.68 12.12
C ASP A 74 7.13 -4.81 11.96
N LEU A 75 6.66 -5.55 10.93
CA LEU A 75 5.25 -5.82 10.70
C LEU A 75 4.66 -6.92 11.60
N LYS A 76 5.50 -7.61 12.39
CA LYS A 76 5.08 -8.73 13.24
C LYS A 76 3.86 -8.42 14.14
N PRO A 77 3.72 -7.23 14.75
CA PRO A 77 2.56 -6.92 15.57
C PRO A 77 1.23 -6.97 14.81
N PHE A 78 1.23 -6.67 13.51
CA PHE A 78 0.01 -6.70 12.68
C PHE A 78 -0.44 -8.12 12.35
N PHE A 79 0.47 -9.07 12.15
CA PHE A 79 0.13 -10.43 11.71
C PHE A 79 -0.84 -11.17 12.64
N GLY A 80 -0.81 -10.91 13.92
CA GLY A 80 -1.72 -11.57 14.89
C GLY A 80 -3.02 -10.82 15.15
N ASN A 81 -3.27 -9.71 14.47
CA ASN A 81 -4.42 -8.87 14.75
C ASN A 81 -5.37 -8.76 13.54
N PRO A 82 -6.55 -9.43 13.60
CA PRO A 82 -7.52 -9.42 12.50
C PRO A 82 -8.15 -8.04 12.24
N LYS A 83 -7.90 -7.06 13.11
CA LYS A 83 -8.42 -5.70 12.96
C LYS A 83 -7.64 -4.85 11.95
N ILE A 84 -6.47 -5.33 11.53
CA ILE A 84 -5.67 -4.72 10.45
C ILE A 84 -5.66 -5.72 9.28
N PRO A 85 -6.71 -5.73 8.44
CA PRO A 85 -6.91 -6.78 7.46
C PRO A 85 -6.05 -6.66 6.21
N ILE A 86 -5.43 -5.49 6.00
CA ILE A 86 -4.64 -5.18 4.81
C ILE A 86 -3.31 -4.57 5.24
N LEU A 87 -2.21 -5.08 4.69
CA LEU A 87 -0.87 -4.53 4.87
C LEU A 87 -0.38 -3.85 3.59
N GLN A 88 0.31 -2.74 3.75
CA GLN A 88 0.80 -1.89 2.66
C GLN A 88 2.34 -1.80 2.63
N PRO A 89 3.06 -2.93 2.53
CA PRO A 89 4.53 -2.89 2.53
C PRO A 89 5.07 -2.24 1.26
N ASP A 90 6.21 -1.55 1.38
CA ASP A 90 6.88 -0.82 0.30
C ASP A 90 8.13 -1.59 -0.18
N VAL A 91 8.27 -1.74 -1.49
CA VAL A 91 9.40 -2.46 -2.11
C VAL A 91 10.75 -1.78 -1.90
N VAL A 92 10.76 -0.44 -1.82
CA VAL A 92 11.99 0.33 -1.62
C VAL A 92 12.48 0.24 -0.17
N ARG A 93 11.57 -0.03 0.77
CA ARG A 93 11.92 -0.28 2.18
C ARG A 93 12.27 -1.74 2.45
N CYS A 94 11.39 -2.65 2.07
CA CYS A 94 11.52 -4.08 2.40
C CYS A 94 12.36 -4.89 1.40
N GLY A 95 12.42 -4.43 0.14
CA GLY A 95 12.92 -5.24 -0.97
C GLY A 95 11.99 -6.41 -1.33
N LEU A 96 12.03 -6.85 -2.58
CA LEU A 96 11.16 -7.93 -3.10
C LEU A 96 11.28 -9.25 -2.31
N THR A 97 12.48 -9.55 -1.82
CA THR A 97 12.73 -10.80 -1.07
C THR A 97 11.97 -10.85 0.24
N ASP A 98 11.94 -9.74 0.99
CA ASP A 98 11.22 -9.70 2.28
C ASP A 98 9.72 -9.50 2.06
N LEU A 99 9.33 -8.73 1.05
CA LEU A 99 7.91 -8.59 0.63
C LEU A 99 7.25 -9.93 0.33
N ARG A 100 7.94 -10.82 -0.39
CA ARG A 100 7.44 -12.18 -0.66
C ARG A 100 7.20 -12.97 0.63
N LYS A 101 8.09 -12.81 1.63
CA LYS A 101 7.92 -13.44 2.94
C LYS A 101 6.79 -12.80 3.75
N ILE A 102 6.67 -11.47 3.69
CA ILE A 102 5.56 -10.73 4.31
C ILE A 102 4.24 -11.22 3.76
N ALA A 103 4.11 -11.31 2.42
CA ALA A 103 2.89 -11.81 1.78
C ALA A 103 2.54 -13.23 2.20
N ALA A 104 3.52 -14.14 2.25
CA ALA A 104 3.31 -15.53 2.67
C ALA A 104 2.89 -15.64 4.16
N ILE A 105 3.47 -14.81 5.05
CA ILE A 105 3.05 -14.76 6.45
C ILE A 105 1.63 -14.18 6.55
N ALA A 106 1.37 -13.05 5.88
CA ALA A 106 0.07 -12.40 5.85
C ALA A 106 -1.05 -13.35 5.40
N ASP A 107 -0.80 -14.15 4.36
CA ASP A 107 -1.72 -15.16 3.85
C ASP A 107 -2.12 -16.18 4.93
N THR A 108 -1.18 -16.65 5.75
CA THR A 108 -1.46 -17.57 6.86
C THR A 108 -2.37 -16.99 7.96
N TRP A 109 -2.45 -15.66 8.03
CA TRP A 109 -3.32 -14.92 8.95
C TRP A 109 -4.57 -14.36 8.27
N GLY A 110 -4.81 -14.66 6.99
CA GLY A 110 -5.93 -14.15 6.22
C GLY A 110 -5.85 -12.66 5.90
N LEU A 111 -4.64 -12.08 5.94
CA LEU A 111 -4.41 -10.67 5.63
C LEU A 111 -4.13 -10.48 4.15
N GLN A 112 -4.62 -9.38 3.58
CA GLN A 112 -4.39 -8.99 2.20
C GLN A 112 -3.17 -8.06 2.07
N ILE A 113 -2.62 -7.99 0.87
CA ILE A 113 -1.51 -7.10 0.51
C ILE A 113 -2.01 -6.07 -0.51
N ALA A 114 -1.85 -4.79 -0.19
CA ALA A 114 -2.05 -3.66 -1.08
C ALA A 114 -0.79 -2.77 -1.00
N PRO A 115 0.29 -3.08 -1.74
CA PRO A 115 1.59 -2.46 -1.53
C PRO A 115 1.58 -0.97 -1.86
N HIS A 116 2.38 -0.23 -1.11
CA HIS A 116 2.63 1.19 -1.33
C HIS A 116 3.51 1.40 -2.55
N LEU A 117 3.07 2.24 -3.48
CA LEU A 117 3.81 2.74 -4.66
C LEU A 117 4.48 1.68 -5.58
N TYR A 118 5.23 2.16 -6.52
CA TYR A 118 6.10 1.39 -7.43
C TYR A 118 5.40 0.24 -8.17
N PRO A 119 4.26 0.50 -8.85
CA PRO A 119 3.49 -0.54 -9.56
C PRO A 119 4.36 -1.32 -10.54
N GLU A 120 5.34 -0.68 -11.18
CA GLU A 120 6.28 -1.27 -12.12
C GLU A 120 7.20 -2.34 -11.51
N LEU A 121 7.47 -2.27 -10.21
CA LEU A 121 8.21 -3.30 -9.46
C LEU A 121 7.28 -4.29 -8.77
N MET A 122 6.14 -3.79 -8.25
CA MET A 122 5.23 -4.58 -7.44
C MET A 122 4.39 -5.57 -8.25
N ILE A 123 4.19 -5.33 -9.55
CA ILE A 123 3.34 -6.15 -10.40
C ILE A 123 3.74 -7.64 -10.40
N HIS A 124 5.04 -7.95 -10.40
CA HIS A 124 5.52 -9.33 -10.39
C HIS A 124 5.19 -10.05 -9.08
N LEU A 125 5.33 -9.35 -7.95
CA LEU A 125 4.95 -9.90 -6.66
C LEU A 125 3.43 -10.11 -6.62
N MET A 126 2.66 -9.08 -6.93
CA MET A 126 1.20 -9.10 -6.84
C MET A 126 0.57 -10.17 -7.75
N ALA A 127 1.12 -10.37 -8.94
CA ALA A 127 0.69 -11.44 -9.84
C ALA A 127 1.04 -12.86 -9.36
N SER A 128 1.94 -12.98 -8.36
CA SER A 128 2.45 -14.27 -7.87
C SER A 128 1.94 -14.69 -6.48
N ILE A 129 1.16 -13.84 -5.80
CA ILE A 129 0.65 -14.11 -4.46
C ILE A 129 -0.87 -14.29 -4.46
N PRO A 130 -1.42 -15.19 -3.62
CA PRO A 130 -2.87 -15.43 -3.58
C PRO A 130 -3.66 -14.33 -2.86
N ASN A 131 -3.01 -13.59 -1.98
CA ASN A 131 -3.62 -12.58 -1.10
C ASN A 131 -3.36 -11.13 -1.55
N GLY A 132 -2.97 -10.91 -2.80
CA GLY A 132 -2.87 -9.58 -3.39
C GLY A 132 -4.24 -8.94 -3.59
N LEU A 133 -4.41 -7.68 -3.17
CA LEU A 133 -5.68 -6.95 -3.31
C LEU A 133 -5.66 -6.00 -4.50
N ILE A 134 -4.88 -4.94 -4.42
CA ILE A 134 -4.71 -3.91 -5.46
C ILE A 134 -3.27 -3.39 -5.44
N ILE A 135 -2.89 -2.67 -6.49
CA ILE A 135 -1.61 -1.95 -6.59
C ILE A 135 -1.90 -0.45 -6.64
N GLU A 136 -1.16 0.31 -5.85
CA GLU A 136 -1.21 1.77 -5.91
C GLU A 136 -0.40 2.30 -7.09
N ASP A 137 -0.98 3.19 -7.89
CA ASP A 137 -0.31 3.88 -9.00
C ASP A 137 -0.49 5.39 -8.89
N MET A 138 0.53 6.07 -8.42
CA MET A 138 0.62 7.54 -8.39
C MET A 138 1.41 8.13 -9.56
N GLY A 139 1.94 7.30 -10.45
CA GLY A 139 2.73 7.72 -11.62
C GLY A 139 4.08 8.35 -11.28
N MET A 140 4.55 8.31 -10.04
CA MET A 140 5.73 9.06 -9.57
C MET A 140 7.01 8.71 -10.31
N MET A 141 7.19 7.45 -10.69
CA MET A 141 8.41 6.95 -11.34
C MET A 141 8.23 6.64 -12.83
N SER A 142 7.03 6.85 -13.37
CA SER A 142 6.68 6.49 -14.74
C SER A 142 7.57 7.13 -15.81
N ASP A 143 8.09 8.32 -15.53
CA ASP A 143 8.89 9.08 -16.47
C ASP A 143 10.35 8.64 -16.55
N ILE A 144 10.86 7.86 -15.62
CA ILE A 144 12.26 7.41 -15.64
C ILE A 144 12.48 6.13 -16.45
N TRP A 145 11.43 5.36 -16.71
CA TRP A 145 11.53 4.10 -17.41
C TRP A 145 11.39 4.25 -18.92
N VAL A 146 12.14 3.46 -19.68
CA VAL A 146 11.99 3.37 -21.15
C VAL A 146 10.61 2.86 -21.49
N ASP A 147 10.22 1.79 -20.82
CA ASP A 147 8.92 1.14 -20.92
C ASP A 147 8.60 0.43 -19.61
N TRP A 148 7.32 0.35 -19.26
CA TRP A 148 6.83 -0.41 -18.13
C TRP A 148 5.34 -0.77 -18.31
N ALA A 149 4.89 -1.79 -17.60
CA ALA A 149 3.51 -2.24 -17.65
C ALA A 149 2.57 -1.16 -17.06
N ARG A 150 1.85 -0.45 -17.93
CA ARG A 150 0.91 0.60 -17.54
C ARG A 150 -0.48 0.05 -17.29
N PRO A 151 -1.27 0.68 -16.42
CA PRO A 151 -2.66 0.32 -16.25
C PRO A 151 -3.46 0.48 -17.55
N VAL A 152 -4.24 -0.55 -17.89
CA VAL A 152 -5.20 -0.51 -19.00
C VAL A 152 -6.55 -0.98 -18.47
N ASN A 153 -7.54 -0.11 -18.53
CA ASN A 153 -8.88 -0.37 -17.99
C ASN A 153 -8.89 -0.84 -16.52
N GLY A 154 -8.02 -0.26 -15.70
CA GLY A 154 -7.89 -0.59 -14.28
C GLY A 154 -7.05 -1.83 -13.97
N PHE A 155 -6.41 -2.45 -14.96
CA PHE A 155 -5.58 -3.66 -14.78
C PHE A 155 -4.14 -3.42 -15.24
N ILE A 156 -3.18 -4.01 -14.53
CA ILE A 156 -1.78 -4.09 -14.93
C ILE A 156 -1.46 -5.57 -15.22
N THR A 157 -0.80 -5.83 -16.33
CA THR A 157 -0.30 -7.17 -16.69
C THR A 157 1.20 -7.26 -16.45
N ALA A 158 1.65 -8.28 -15.73
CA ALA A 158 3.07 -8.49 -15.51
C ALA A 158 3.80 -8.78 -16.84
N PRO A 159 4.91 -8.07 -17.14
CA PRO A 159 5.66 -8.33 -18.37
C PRO A 159 6.41 -9.67 -18.30
N GLU A 160 6.55 -10.33 -19.44
CA GLU A 160 7.28 -11.63 -19.58
C GLU A 160 8.79 -11.46 -19.79
N THR A 161 9.30 -10.23 -19.75
CA THR A 161 10.75 -9.96 -19.88
C THR A 161 11.51 -10.50 -18.67
N PRO A 162 12.72 -11.08 -18.86
CA PRO A 162 13.53 -11.59 -17.76
C PRO A 162 13.84 -10.51 -16.69
N GLY A 163 13.83 -10.91 -15.41
CA GLY A 163 13.99 -10.04 -14.27
C GLY A 163 12.76 -9.17 -14.05
N HIS A 164 12.93 -7.94 -13.60
CA HIS A 164 11.83 -6.97 -13.47
C HIS A 164 11.47 -6.27 -14.80
N GLY A 165 12.24 -6.50 -15.88
CA GLY A 165 11.98 -5.96 -17.21
C GLY A 165 12.23 -4.46 -17.39
N LEU A 166 12.52 -3.71 -16.33
CA LEU A 166 12.65 -2.25 -16.36
C LEU A 166 14.04 -1.80 -16.86
N LYS A 167 14.05 -0.72 -17.61
CA LYS A 167 15.27 -0.03 -18.08
C LYS A 167 15.12 1.47 -17.85
N ILE A 168 16.11 2.08 -17.21
CA ILE A 168 16.14 3.52 -17.02
C ILE A 168 16.46 4.19 -18.36
N LYS A 169 15.77 5.30 -18.66
CA LYS A 169 16.04 6.09 -19.86
C LYS A 169 17.48 6.64 -19.85
N PRO A 170 18.25 6.55 -20.96
CA PRO A 170 19.63 7.01 -21.00
C PRO A 170 19.80 8.50 -20.63
N GLU A 171 18.86 9.34 -21.01
CA GLU A 171 18.86 10.76 -20.68
C GLU A 171 18.73 11.01 -19.16
N ILE A 172 17.98 10.19 -18.46
CA ILE A 172 17.86 10.26 -17.00
C ILE A 172 19.19 9.85 -16.34
N MET A 173 19.78 8.75 -16.82
CA MET A 173 21.11 8.33 -16.35
C MET A 173 22.15 9.42 -16.52
N THR A 174 22.18 10.08 -17.69
CA THR A 174 23.13 11.17 -17.97
C THR A 174 22.87 12.41 -17.09
N LYS A 175 21.59 12.79 -16.93
CA LYS A 175 21.18 13.96 -16.15
C LYS A 175 21.54 13.86 -14.68
N HIS A 176 21.50 12.66 -14.12
CA HIS A 176 21.68 12.41 -12.69
C HIS A 176 22.99 11.68 -12.38
N ALA A 177 23.91 11.54 -13.35
CA ALA A 177 25.24 10.99 -13.10
C ALA A 177 26.00 11.89 -12.12
N VAL A 178 26.48 11.32 -11.00
CA VAL A 178 27.44 11.98 -10.11
C VAL A 178 28.83 11.81 -10.68
N GLN A 179 29.59 12.90 -10.75
CA GLN A 179 30.99 12.88 -11.16
C GLN A 179 31.89 12.40 -10.01
#